data_99edcfc805f533f181b7973a254acb41
#
_entry.id   99edcfc805f533f181b7973a254acb41
#
_cell.length_a   1.000
_cell.length_b   1.000
_cell.length_c   1.000
_cell.angle_alpha   90.00
_cell.angle_beta   90.00
_cell.angle_gamma   90.00
#
_symmetry.space_group_name_H-M   'P 1'
#
loop_
_entity.id
_entity.type
_entity.pdbx_description
1 polymer ?
#
loop_
_entity_poly.entity_id
_entity_poly.type
_entity_poly.pdbx_seq_one_letter_code
_entity_poly.pdbx_strand_id
1 'polypeptide(L)'
;MKTLGNIPVIKIESQIFEKLEKNINSKFKMEKLDNSSKRLLPILKELKAVTDSMVNYYGKKEHLADGFAKGQQLHTNFLKIYKRYKESSDAFKMEVANKSKERMQKILETYKNEGSLIKYNLTILINSCEDFVDKMDNQKLSMTTFIKGDLGKLKKAQQNILVASANFQKAIANEKQLKKENYTKERLEIFNKQLAEFEKSVTIFIKEIEKSKSMSKSEIEKKVYTEDMAGTPNDVIKKYNKLVNDYNNLMN
;
A
#
# COMPACT_ATOMS: atom_id res chain seq x y z
N MET A 1 -40.61 9.02 -3.68
CA MET A 1 -39.82 7.88 -4.17
C MET A 1 -38.36 8.32 -4.21
N LYS A 2 -37.52 7.83 -3.29
CA LYS A 2 -36.08 8.16 -3.34
C LYS A 2 -35.50 7.37 -4.51
N THR A 3 -34.99 8.07 -5.51
CA THR A 3 -34.22 7.46 -6.60
C THR A 3 -33.02 6.76 -5.97
N LEU A 4 -32.94 5.42 -6.13
CA LEU A 4 -31.75 4.66 -5.84
C LEU A 4 -30.65 5.24 -6.72
N GLY A 5 -29.72 5.99 -6.11
CA GLY A 5 -28.53 6.46 -6.80
C GLY A 5 -27.74 5.27 -7.39
N ASN A 6 -26.87 5.54 -8.33
CA ASN A 6 -26.01 4.53 -8.97
C ASN A 6 -25.40 3.61 -7.91
N ILE A 7 -25.79 2.34 -7.90
CA ILE A 7 -25.16 1.33 -7.05
C ILE A 7 -23.72 1.17 -7.55
N PRO A 8 -22.71 1.45 -6.74
CA PRO A 8 -21.33 1.27 -7.16
C PRO A 8 -21.09 -0.22 -7.44
N VAL A 9 -20.79 -0.53 -8.71
CA VAL A 9 -20.55 -1.89 -9.14
C VAL A 9 -19.06 -2.20 -8.99
N ILE A 10 -18.73 -3.12 -8.10
CA ILE A 10 -17.36 -3.67 -8.04
C ILE A 10 -17.21 -4.63 -9.22
N LYS A 11 -16.49 -4.19 -10.24
CA LYS A 11 -16.17 -5.03 -11.41
C LYS A 11 -14.91 -5.84 -11.12
N ILE A 12 -15.07 -7.15 -10.95
CA ILE A 12 -13.93 -8.07 -10.81
C ILE A 12 -13.47 -8.48 -12.21
N GLU A 13 -12.26 -8.09 -12.58
CA GLU A 13 -11.72 -8.38 -13.92
C GLU A 13 -11.27 -9.85 -14.03
N SER A 14 -11.62 -10.50 -15.13
CA SER A 14 -11.30 -11.92 -15.38
C SER A 14 -9.80 -12.20 -15.45
N GLN A 15 -8.99 -11.22 -15.83
CA GLN A 15 -7.52 -11.34 -15.87
C GLN A 15 -6.89 -11.70 -14.51
N ILE A 16 -7.56 -11.36 -13.40
CA ILE A 16 -7.09 -11.73 -12.05
C ILE A 16 -7.09 -13.26 -11.87
N PHE A 17 -8.11 -13.93 -12.38
CA PHE A 17 -8.23 -15.39 -12.29
C PHE A 17 -7.13 -16.09 -13.10
N GLU A 18 -6.90 -15.64 -14.33
CA GLU A 18 -5.85 -16.17 -15.20
C GLU A 18 -4.45 -16.03 -14.57
N LYS A 19 -4.18 -14.85 -14.00
CA LYS A 19 -2.90 -14.60 -13.29
C LYS A 19 -2.73 -15.50 -12.08
N LEU A 20 -3.78 -15.69 -11.27
CA LEU A 20 -3.74 -16.58 -10.10
C LEU A 20 -3.56 -18.03 -10.54
N GLU A 21 -4.30 -18.50 -11.54
CA GLU A 21 -4.18 -19.87 -12.09
C GLU A 21 -2.77 -20.13 -12.66
N LYS A 22 -2.23 -19.19 -13.42
CA LYS A 22 -0.86 -19.27 -13.94
C LYS A 22 0.17 -19.38 -12.83
N ASN A 23 0.01 -18.61 -11.76
CA ASN A 23 0.93 -18.64 -10.63
C ASN A 23 0.82 -19.97 -9.85
N ILE A 24 -0.38 -20.46 -9.57
CA ILE A 24 -0.62 -21.77 -8.93
C ILE A 24 0.02 -22.91 -9.71
N ASN A 25 -0.02 -22.84 -11.03
CA ASN A 25 0.51 -23.86 -11.94
C ASN A 25 1.97 -23.63 -12.34
N SER A 26 2.62 -22.61 -11.79
CA SER A 26 4.02 -22.31 -12.05
C SER A 26 4.95 -23.45 -11.62
N LYS A 27 6.07 -23.61 -12.35
CA LYS A 27 7.16 -24.54 -11.98
C LYS A 27 7.83 -24.12 -10.66
N PHE A 28 7.84 -22.82 -10.35
CA PHE A 28 8.40 -22.29 -9.10
C PHE A 28 7.35 -22.39 -8.02
N LYS A 29 7.54 -23.32 -7.09
CA LYS A 29 6.59 -23.54 -6.00
C LYS A 29 6.89 -22.65 -4.79
N MET A 30 5.85 -21.98 -4.32
CA MET A 30 5.82 -21.23 -3.06
C MET A 30 4.66 -21.77 -2.21
N GLU A 31 4.89 -22.93 -1.59
CA GLU A 31 3.85 -23.80 -1.02
C GLU A 31 2.76 -23.04 -0.24
N LYS A 32 3.13 -22.20 0.71
CA LYS A 32 2.16 -21.43 1.52
C LYS A 32 1.36 -20.44 0.68
N LEU A 33 2.03 -19.73 -0.22
CA LEU A 33 1.39 -18.76 -1.12
C LEU A 33 0.50 -19.46 -2.15
N ASP A 34 0.97 -20.59 -2.71
CA ASP A 34 0.20 -21.39 -3.66
C ASP A 34 -1.07 -21.95 -2.99
N ASN A 35 -0.98 -22.42 -1.74
CA ASN A 35 -2.11 -22.92 -0.99
C ASN A 35 -3.12 -21.82 -0.66
N SER A 36 -2.67 -20.62 -0.28
CA SER A 36 -3.56 -19.48 -0.04
C SER A 36 -4.24 -19.00 -1.35
N SER A 37 -3.51 -19.03 -2.47
CA SER A 37 -4.05 -18.72 -3.81
C SER A 37 -5.14 -19.72 -4.23
N LYS A 38 -4.90 -21.04 -4.01
CA LYS A 38 -5.87 -22.12 -4.30
C LYS A 38 -7.15 -21.98 -3.48
N ARG A 39 -7.06 -21.46 -2.25
CA ARG A 39 -8.25 -21.18 -1.42
C ARG A 39 -8.99 -19.91 -1.88
N LEU A 40 -8.26 -18.87 -2.25
CA LEU A 40 -8.83 -17.58 -2.65
C LEU A 40 -9.54 -17.63 -4.00
N LEU A 41 -8.96 -18.32 -4.99
CA LEU A 41 -9.44 -18.33 -6.37
C LEU A 41 -10.91 -18.75 -6.54
N PRO A 42 -11.40 -19.89 -5.97
CA PRO A 42 -12.79 -20.27 -6.11
C PRO A 42 -13.75 -19.27 -5.44
N ILE A 43 -13.35 -18.67 -4.31
CA ILE A 43 -14.17 -17.69 -3.62
C ILE A 43 -14.28 -16.38 -4.44
N LEU A 44 -13.21 -15.97 -5.11
CA LEU A 44 -13.24 -14.84 -6.04
C LEU A 44 -14.17 -15.09 -7.23
N LYS A 45 -14.20 -16.32 -7.77
CA LYS A 45 -15.12 -16.72 -8.84
C LYS A 45 -16.58 -16.66 -8.37
N GLU A 46 -16.85 -17.17 -7.17
CA GLU A 46 -18.19 -17.06 -6.55
C GLU A 46 -18.60 -15.61 -6.32
N LEU A 47 -17.68 -14.77 -5.82
CA LEU A 47 -17.93 -13.36 -5.59
C LEU A 47 -18.26 -12.63 -6.90
N LYS A 48 -17.50 -12.91 -7.98
CA LYS A 48 -17.81 -12.38 -9.30
C LYS A 48 -19.20 -12.80 -9.77
N ALA A 49 -19.55 -14.06 -9.66
CA ALA A 49 -20.85 -14.57 -10.12
C ALA A 49 -22.03 -13.89 -9.40
N VAL A 50 -21.95 -13.70 -8.08
CA VAL A 50 -23.01 -13.03 -7.33
C VAL A 50 -23.07 -11.53 -7.65
N THR A 51 -21.91 -10.85 -7.81
CA THR A 51 -21.90 -9.44 -8.20
C THR A 51 -22.43 -9.23 -9.61
N ASP A 52 -22.09 -10.08 -10.58
CA ASP A 52 -22.65 -10.03 -11.94
C ASP A 52 -24.19 -10.25 -11.92
N SER A 53 -24.66 -11.17 -11.07
CA SER A 53 -26.11 -11.41 -10.89
C SER A 53 -26.82 -10.19 -10.30
N MET A 54 -26.20 -9.51 -9.32
CA MET A 54 -26.73 -8.25 -8.77
C MET A 54 -26.78 -7.14 -9.82
N VAL A 55 -25.71 -6.98 -10.61
CA VAL A 55 -25.64 -6.00 -11.70
C VAL A 55 -26.77 -6.22 -12.70
N ASN A 56 -26.97 -7.48 -13.14
CA ASN A 56 -28.01 -7.85 -14.09
C ASN A 56 -29.41 -7.58 -13.53
N TYR A 57 -29.67 -8.00 -12.29
CA TYR A 57 -30.95 -7.83 -11.60
C TYR A 57 -31.33 -6.35 -11.47
N TYR A 58 -30.43 -5.51 -10.96
CA TYR A 58 -30.70 -4.09 -10.79
C TYR A 58 -30.66 -3.32 -12.14
N GLY A 59 -29.77 -3.70 -13.04
CA GLY A 59 -29.64 -3.08 -14.35
C GLY A 59 -30.88 -3.30 -15.23
N LYS A 60 -31.47 -4.48 -15.16
CA LYS A 60 -32.75 -4.80 -15.83
C LYS A 60 -34.00 -4.32 -15.08
N LYS A 61 -33.83 -3.67 -13.92
CA LYS A 61 -34.92 -3.17 -13.08
C LYS A 61 -35.89 -4.27 -12.60
N GLU A 62 -35.45 -5.54 -12.54
CA GLU A 62 -36.27 -6.68 -12.09
C GLU A 62 -36.82 -6.44 -10.67
N HIS A 63 -36.11 -5.70 -9.82
CA HIS A 63 -36.51 -5.32 -8.47
C HIS A 63 -37.83 -4.54 -8.39
N LEU A 64 -38.26 -3.90 -9.49
CA LEU A 64 -39.55 -3.20 -9.55
C LEU A 64 -40.72 -4.18 -9.72
N ALA A 65 -40.48 -5.36 -10.31
CA ALA A 65 -41.49 -6.37 -10.53
C ALA A 65 -41.69 -7.32 -9.36
N ASP A 66 -40.60 -7.63 -8.61
CA ASP A 66 -40.62 -8.62 -7.52
C ASP A 66 -40.60 -8.02 -6.11
N GLY A 67 -40.72 -6.70 -5.97
CA GLY A 67 -40.66 -6.00 -4.68
C GLY A 67 -39.36 -6.26 -3.91
N PHE A 68 -38.20 -6.39 -4.61
CA PHE A 68 -36.89 -6.68 -4.05
C PHE A 68 -36.68 -8.09 -3.47
N ALA A 69 -37.58 -9.04 -3.67
CA ALA A 69 -37.45 -10.38 -3.09
C ALA A 69 -36.16 -11.10 -3.51
N LYS A 70 -35.86 -11.14 -4.79
CA LYS A 70 -34.58 -11.67 -5.33
C LYS A 70 -33.37 -10.81 -4.91
N GLY A 71 -33.56 -9.50 -4.79
CA GLY A 71 -32.52 -8.58 -4.29
C GLY A 71 -32.05 -8.91 -2.88
N GLN A 72 -32.96 -9.24 -1.97
CA GLN A 72 -32.65 -9.67 -0.60
C GLN A 72 -31.88 -11.00 -0.58
N GLN A 73 -32.26 -11.95 -1.42
CA GLN A 73 -31.53 -13.22 -1.56
C GLN A 73 -30.10 -13.02 -2.09
N LEU A 74 -29.95 -12.21 -3.14
CA LEU A 74 -28.64 -11.86 -3.70
C LEU A 74 -27.76 -11.16 -2.66
N HIS A 75 -28.31 -10.22 -1.90
CA HIS A 75 -27.59 -9.52 -0.85
C HIS A 75 -27.13 -10.46 0.27
N THR A 76 -27.99 -11.34 0.73
CA THR A 76 -27.65 -12.35 1.76
C THR A 76 -26.54 -13.26 1.28
N ASN A 77 -26.62 -13.74 0.04
CA ASN A 77 -25.58 -14.58 -0.57
C ASN A 77 -24.26 -13.82 -0.74
N PHE A 78 -24.32 -12.57 -1.21
CA PHE A 78 -23.14 -11.69 -1.32
C PHE A 78 -22.43 -11.54 0.03
N LEU A 79 -23.14 -11.23 1.11
CA LEU A 79 -22.56 -11.06 2.45
C LEU A 79 -21.85 -12.33 2.94
N LYS A 80 -22.45 -13.51 2.69
CA LYS A 80 -21.84 -14.80 3.03
C LYS A 80 -20.55 -15.05 2.27
N ILE A 81 -20.56 -14.81 0.95
CA ILE A 81 -19.36 -14.99 0.10
C ILE A 81 -18.31 -13.94 0.44
N TYR A 82 -18.70 -12.68 0.66
CA TYR A 82 -17.79 -11.59 1.00
C TYR A 82 -17.05 -11.81 2.32
N LYS A 83 -17.71 -12.38 3.32
CA LYS A 83 -17.04 -12.79 4.57
C LYS A 83 -15.92 -13.80 4.31
N ARG A 84 -16.20 -14.86 3.56
CA ARG A 84 -15.21 -15.88 3.17
C ARG A 84 -14.07 -15.27 2.33
N TYR A 85 -14.42 -14.37 1.40
CA TYR A 85 -13.46 -13.64 0.60
C TYR A 85 -12.52 -12.81 1.47
N LYS A 86 -13.05 -12.06 2.43
CA LYS A 86 -12.23 -11.24 3.32
C LYS A 86 -11.22 -12.09 4.09
N GLU A 87 -11.66 -13.18 4.71
CA GLU A 87 -10.81 -14.10 5.47
C GLU A 87 -9.71 -14.70 4.57
N SER A 88 -10.06 -15.17 3.38
CA SER A 88 -9.13 -15.79 2.45
C SER A 88 -8.17 -14.78 1.81
N SER A 89 -8.64 -13.56 1.51
CA SER A 89 -7.84 -12.47 0.99
C SER A 89 -6.83 -11.97 2.02
N ASP A 90 -7.23 -11.85 3.29
CA ASP A 90 -6.33 -11.43 4.36
C ASP A 90 -5.23 -12.49 4.59
N ALA A 91 -5.57 -13.78 4.54
CA ALA A 91 -4.59 -14.86 4.60
C ALA A 91 -3.62 -14.83 3.40
N PHE A 92 -4.12 -14.61 2.18
CA PHE A 92 -3.28 -14.47 0.99
C PHE A 92 -2.34 -13.26 1.09
N LYS A 93 -2.84 -12.10 1.50
CA LYS A 93 -2.02 -10.89 1.70
C LYS A 93 -0.91 -11.12 2.72
N MET A 94 -1.21 -11.83 3.82
CA MET A 94 -0.22 -12.18 4.82
C MET A 94 0.90 -13.05 4.24
N GLU A 95 0.58 -14.05 3.42
CA GLU A 95 1.61 -14.90 2.77
C GLU A 95 2.44 -14.12 1.75
N VAL A 96 1.84 -13.20 0.99
CA VAL A 96 2.57 -12.28 0.11
C VAL A 96 3.54 -11.42 0.91
N ALA A 97 3.09 -10.83 2.02
CA ALA A 97 3.93 -10.00 2.88
C ALA A 97 5.10 -10.80 3.50
N ASN A 98 4.82 -12.03 3.99
CA ASN A 98 5.85 -12.92 4.52
C ASN A 98 6.90 -13.24 3.46
N LYS A 99 6.47 -13.55 2.23
CA LYS A 99 7.38 -13.89 1.12
C LYS A 99 8.21 -12.71 0.66
N SER A 100 7.61 -11.52 0.62
CA SER A 100 8.32 -10.27 0.35
C SER A 100 9.40 -10.01 1.41
N LYS A 101 9.08 -10.21 2.69
CA LYS A 101 10.03 -10.05 3.80
C LYS A 101 11.19 -11.05 3.71
N GLU A 102 10.92 -12.33 3.43
CA GLU A 102 11.97 -13.35 3.24
C GLU A 102 12.91 -12.97 2.09
N ARG A 103 12.33 -12.53 0.96
CA ARG A 103 13.11 -12.07 -0.20
C ARG A 103 14.00 -10.88 0.17
N MET A 104 13.44 -9.92 0.89
CA MET A 104 14.16 -8.72 1.32
C MET A 104 15.33 -9.06 2.23
N GLN A 105 15.13 -9.97 3.20
CA GLN A 105 16.21 -10.42 4.07
C GLN A 105 17.36 -11.05 3.28
N LYS A 106 17.07 -11.91 2.30
CA LYS A 106 18.08 -12.51 1.43
C LYS A 106 18.86 -11.46 0.62
N ILE A 107 18.17 -10.46 0.08
CA ILE A 107 18.81 -9.35 -0.65
C ILE A 107 19.77 -8.58 0.26
N LEU A 108 19.33 -8.24 1.47
CA LEU A 108 20.17 -7.54 2.44
C LEU A 108 21.39 -8.37 2.88
N GLU A 109 21.20 -9.69 3.09
CA GLU A 109 22.33 -10.61 3.38
C GLU A 109 23.33 -10.65 2.21
N THR A 110 22.84 -10.72 0.98
CA THR A 110 23.70 -10.68 -0.22
C THR A 110 24.51 -9.39 -0.26
N TYR A 111 23.89 -8.23 -0.13
CA TYR A 111 24.60 -6.94 -0.14
C TYR A 111 25.61 -6.82 1.01
N LYS A 112 25.25 -7.34 2.19
CA LYS A 112 26.17 -7.36 3.33
C LYS A 112 27.40 -8.23 3.05
N ASN A 113 27.20 -9.43 2.52
CA ASN A 113 28.30 -10.39 2.22
C ASN A 113 29.22 -9.87 1.11
N GLU A 114 28.66 -9.17 0.11
CA GLU A 114 29.42 -8.53 -0.97
C GLU A 114 30.11 -7.24 -0.51
N GLY A 115 29.77 -6.73 0.67
CA GLY A 115 30.21 -5.41 1.14
C GLY A 115 29.67 -4.27 0.29
N SER A 116 28.46 -4.42 -0.27
CA SER A 116 27.75 -3.42 -1.08
C SER A 116 26.98 -2.48 -0.15
N LEU A 117 27.70 -1.60 0.55
CA LEU A 117 27.15 -0.79 1.64
C LEU A 117 26.13 0.26 1.16
N ILE A 118 26.29 0.80 -0.05
CA ILE A 118 25.36 1.78 -0.61
C ILE A 118 24.04 1.08 -0.91
N LYS A 119 24.04 -0.04 -1.64
CA LYS A 119 22.84 -0.84 -1.94
C LYS A 119 22.16 -1.34 -0.68
N TYR A 120 22.94 -1.79 0.31
CA TYR A 120 22.41 -2.23 1.60
C TYR A 120 21.64 -1.12 2.32
N ASN A 121 22.27 0.04 2.52
CA ASN A 121 21.65 1.15 3.24
C ASN A 121 20.52 1.81 2.45
N LEU A 122 20.64 1.90 1.12
CA LEU A 122 19.58 2.40 0.25
C LEU A 122 18.33 1.51 0.32
N THR A 123 18.51 0.19 0.35
CA THR A 123 17.41 -0.77 0.49
C THR A 123 16.73 -0.65 1.86
N ILE A 124 17.50 -0.52 2.96
CA ILE A 124 16.94 -0.29 4.30
C ILE A 124 16.17 1.03 4.35
N LEU A 125 16.69 2.08 3.72
CA LEU A 125 16.03 3.37 3.69
C LEU A 125 14.68 3.31 2.97
N ILE A 126 14.62 2.71 1.79
CA ILE A 126 13.36 2.55 1.04
C ILE A 126 12.34 1.73 1.83
N ASN A 127 12.77 0.63 2.47
CA ASN A 127 11.89 -0.16 3.31
C ASN A 127 11.36 0.62 4.53
N SER A 128 12.17 1.52 5.09
CA SER A 128 11.73 2.38 6.18
C SER A 128 10.70 3.42 5.72
N CYS A 129 10.84 3.92 4.49
CA CYS A 129 9.85 4.81 3.87
C CYS A 129 8.54 4.07 3.57
N GLU A 130 8.63 2.85 3.04
CA GLU A 130 7.47 1.97 2.81
C GLU A 130 6.73 1.66 4.11
N ASP A 131 7.45 1.29 5.18
CA ASP A 131 6.86 1.03 6.50
C ASP A 131 6.07 2.24 7.05
N PHE A 132 6.50 3.47 6.76
CA PHE A 132 5.75 4.66 7.12
C PHE A 132 4.43 4.75 6.36
N VAL A 133 4.46 4.55 5.04
CA VAL A 133 3.27 4.57 4.17
C VAL A 133 2.31 3.44 4.55
N ASP A 134 2.82 2.24 4.80
CA ASP A 134 2.03 1.09 5.27
C ASP A 134 1.34 1.39 6.60
N LYS A 135 2.00 2.08 7.52
CA LYS A 135 1.39 2.48 8.79
C LYS A 135 0.28 3.52 8.60
N MET A 136 0.38 4.38 7.59
CA MET A 136 -0.71 5.29 7.23
C MET A 136 -1.91 4.49 6.67
N ASP A 137 -1.66 3.55 5.76
CA ASP A 137 -2.71 2.73 5.13
C ASP A 137 -3.40 1.82 6.14
N ASN A 138 -2.65 1.11 6.99
CA ASN A 138 -3.18 0.24 8.05
C ASN A 138 -4.06 0.98 9.04
N GLN A 139 -3.83 2.27 9.26
CA GLN A 139 -4.67 3.15 10.07
C GLN A 139 -5.82 3.78 9.25
N LYS A 140 -5.91 3.48 7.94
CA LYS A 140 -6.90 4.05 7.02
C LYS A 140 -6.88 5.59 7.02
N LEU A 141 -5.69 6.16 7.03
CA LEU A 141 -5.52 7.61 7.06
C LEU A 141 -5.77 8.18 5.66
N SER A 142 -6.93 8.80 5.50
CA SER A 142 -7.36 9.53 4.30
C SER A 142 -7.31 11.03 4.54
N MET A 143 -7.60 11.83 3.52
CA MET A 143 -7.70 13.29 3.62
C MET A 143 -8.63 13.78 4.74
N THR A 144 -9.64 13.00 5.10
CA THR A 144 -10.63 13.34 6.13
C THR A 144 -10.34 12.73 7.51
N THR A 145 -9.45 11.75 7.59
CA THR A 145 -9.21 10.97 8.82
C THR A 145 -7.80 11.05 9.36
N PHE A 146 -6.82 11.53 8.57
CA PHE A 146 -5.40 11.43 8.93
C PHE A 146 -5.03 12.16 10.23
N ILE A 147 -5.70 13.24 10.54
CA ILE A 147 -5.50 13.97 11.81
C ILE A 147 -5.80 13.13 13.06
N LYS A 148 -6.48 11.98 12.91
CA LYS A 148 -6.79 11.01 13.99
C LYS A 148 -5.74 9.91 14.13
N GLY A 149 -4.67 9.96 13.35
CA GLY A 149 -3.63 8.95 13.32
C GLY A 149 -2.95 8.70 14.68
N ASP A 150 -2.53 7.46 14.89
CA ASP A 150 -1.69 7.06 16.04
C ASP A 150 -0.29 7.66 15.88
N LEU A 151 -0.10 8.79 16.54
CA LEU A 151 1.12 9.58 16.47
C LEU A 151 2.36 8.78 16.96
N GLY A 152 2.18 7.89 17.95
CA GLY A 152 3.30 7.09 18.48
C GLY A 152 3.89 6.16 17.41
N LYS A 153 3.03 5.45 16.67
CA LYS A 153 3.45 4.57 15.58
C LYS A 153 4.10 5.33 14.43
N LEU A 154 3.53 6.48 14.07
CA LEU A 154 4.02 7.31 12.97
C LEU A 154 5.36 7.96 13.30
N LYS A 155 5.54 8.49 14.51
CA LYS A 155 6.83 9.03 14.98
C LYS A 155 7.92 7.98 15.01
N LYS A 156 7.60 6.77 15.48
CA LYS A 156 8.57 5.66 15.45
C LYS A 156 9.01 5.32 14.03
N ALA A 157 8.08 5.28 13.08
CA ALA A 157 8.41 5.05 11.68
C ALA A 157 9.24 6.19 11.09
N GLN A 158 8.91 7.46 11.38
CA GLN A 158 9.73 8.62 11.00
C GLN A 158 11.16 8.51 11.54
N GLN A 159 11.32 8.13 12.80
CA GLN A 159 12.65 7.96 13.40
C GLN A 159 13.46 6.88 12.66
N ASN A 160 12.83 5.78 12.25
CA ASN A 160 13.49 4.75 11.44
C ASN A 160 13.97 5.30 10.09
N ILE A 161 13.18 6.14 9.42
CA ILE A 161 13.58 6.82 8.18
C ILE A 161 14.82 7.67 8.42
N LEU A 162 14.82 8.52 9.46
CA LEU A 162 15.94 9.41 9.75
C LEU A 162 17.23 8.65 10.06
N VAL A 163 17.13 7.54 10.79
CA VAL A 163 18.31 6.68 11.08
C VAL A 163 18.82 6.01 9.80
N ALA A 164 17.91 5.48 8.97
CA ALA A 164 18.29 4.84 7.71
C ALA A 164 18.90 5.85 6.72
N SER A 165 18.33 7.06 6.64
CA SER A 165 18.85 8.18 5.85
C SER A 165 20.27 8.55 6.29
N ALA A 166 20.51 8.73 7.58
CA ALA A 166 21.85 9.04 8.10
C ALA A 166 22.88 7.94 7.76
N ASN A 167 22.50 6.68 7.84
CA ASN A 167 23.37 5.55 7.46
C ASN A 167 23.66 5.52 5.96
N PHE A 168 22.66 5.80 5.12
CA PHE A 168 22.83 5.93 3.69
C PHE A 168 23.75 7.08 3.34
N GLN A 169 23.60 8.26 3.96
CA GLN A 169 24.49 9.40 3.76
C GLN A 169 25.95 9.08 4.11
N LYS A 170 26.19 8.32 5.20
CA LYS A 170 27.54 7.84 5.55
C LYS A 170 28.10 6.90 4.48
N ALA A 171 27.29 6.02 3.91
CA ALA A 171 27.73 5.09 2.88
C ALA A 171 28.13 5.81 1.59
N ILE A 172 27.37 6.79 1.13
CA ILE A 172 27.65 7.55 -0.09
C ILE A 172 28.76 8.60 0.07
N ALA A 173 29.11 9.00 1.29
CA ALA A 173 30.27 9.85 1.56
C ALA A 173 31.60 9.09 1.36
N ASN A 174 31.59 7.77 1.27
CA ASN A 174 32.79 6.96 1.09
C ASN A 174 33.11 6.78 -0.41
N GLU A 175 34.11 7.49 -0.91
CA GLU A 175 34.50 7.43 -2.33
C GLU A 175 34.95 6.05 -2.82
N LYS A 176 35.55 5.23 -1.94
CA LYS A 176 35.91 3.84 -2.28
C LYS A 176 34.66 3.02 -2.53
N GLN A 177 33.61 3.26 -1.73
CA GLN A 177 32.35 2.56 -1.87
C GLN A 177 31.57 3.00 -3.11
N LEU A 178 31.58 4.30 -3.45
CA LEU A 178 31.02 4.83 -4.69
C LEU A 178 31.62 4.14 -5.91
N LYS A 179 32.95 4.06 -5.97
CA LYS A 179 33.66 3.38 -7.06
C LYS A 179 33.36 1.88 -7.11
N LYS A 180 33.36 1.21 -5.95
CA LYS A 180 33.11 -0.23 -5.85
C LYS A 180 31.72 -0.60 -6.37
N GLU A 181 30.71 0.20 -6.04
CA GLU A 181 29.31 -0.07 -6.39
C GLU A 181 28.85 0.65 -7.67
N ASN A 182 29.78 1.34 -8.36
CA ASN A 182 29.53 2.06 -9.62
C ASN A 182 28.44 3.14 -9.52
N TYR A 183 28.42 3.90 -8.40
CA TYR A 183 27.55 5.06 -8.24
C TYR A 183 28.30 6.35 -8.56
N THR A 184 27.60 7.29 -9.22
CA THR A 184 28.07 8.65 -9.41
C THR A 184 27.38 9.62 -8.45
N LYS A 185 28.04 10.72 -8.10
CA LYS A 185 27.47 11.74 -7.20
C LYS A 185 26.19 12.34 -7.79
N GLU A 186 26.17 12.58 -9.09
CA GLU A 186 25.04 13.19 -9.80
C GLU A 186 23.76 12.32 -9.70
N ARG A 187 23.89 11.00 -9.89
CA ARG A 187 22.76 10.08 -9.74
C ARG A 187 22.22 10.06 -8.31
N LEU A 188 23.11 10.11 -7.32
CA LEU A 188 22.76 10.14 -5.91
C LEU A 188 22.14 11.48 -5.47
N GLU A 189 22.57 12.61 -6.07
CA GLU A 189 21.98 13.91 -5.80
C GLU A 189 20.49 13.99 -6.17
N ILE A 190 20.11 13.39 -7.31
CA ILE A 190 18.71 13.32 -7.75
C ILE A 190 17.88 12.57 -6.67
N PHE A 191 18.35 11.40 -6.25
CA PHE A 191 17.69 10.61 -5.21
C PHE A 191 17.62 11.37 -3.88
N ASN A 192 18.73 11.99 -3.45
CA ASN A 192 18.80 12.76 -2.21
C ASN A 192 17.80 13.93 -2.19
N LYS A 193 17.61 14.60 -3.32
CA LYS A 193 16.59 15.65 -3.45
C LYS A 193 15.18 15.11 -3.21
N GLN A 194 14.83 13.97 -3.81
CA GLN A 194 13.51 13.35 -3.58
C GLN A 194 13.36 12.82 -2.16
N LEU A 195 14.43 12.28 -1.57
CA LEU A 195 14.45 11.86 -0.18
C LEU A 195 14.14 13.02 0.77
N ALA A 196 14.81 14.16 0.59
CA ALA A 196 14.59 15.36 1.39
C ALA A 196 13.13 15.88 1.27
N GLU A 197 12.56 15.84 0.06
CA GLU A 197 11.15 16.20 -0.17
C GLU A 197 10.19 15.25 0.55
N PHE A 198 10.48 13.93 0.54
CA PHE A 198 9.68 12.95 1.26
C PHE A 198 9.78 13.14 2.77
N GLU A 199 10.98 13.27 3.33
CA GLU A 199 11.23 13.51 4.76
C GLU A 199 10.53 14.80 5.25
N LYS A 200 10.57 15.85 4.44
CA LYS A 200 9.85 17.11 4.70
C LYS A 200 8.34 16.88 4.75
N SER A 201 7.78 16.16 3.78
CA SER A 201 6.36 15.84 3.73
C SER A 201 5.92 15.03 4.96
N VAL A 202 6.67 13.98 5.33
CA VAL A 202 6.46 13.18 6.54
C VAL A 202 6.48 14.05 7.80
N THR A 203 7.44 14.98 7.88
CA THR A 203 7.58 15.88 9.04
C THR A 203 6.38 16.82 9.17
N ILE A 204 5.89 17.39 8.05
CA ILE A 204 4.71 18.24 8.05
C ILE A 204 3.46 17.43 8.42
N PHE A 205 3.33 16.22 7.85
CA PHE A 205 2.22 15.31 8.14
C PHE A 205 2.10 15.01 9.65
N ILE A 206 3.19 14.68 10.30
CA ILE A 206 3.22 14.43 11.76
C ILE A 206 2.87 15.68 12.54
N LYS A 207 3.42 16.85 12.16
CA LYS A 207 3.10 18.13 12.82
C LYS A 207 1.62 18.49 12.69
N GLU A 208 0.99 18.19 11.56
CA GLU A 208 -0.45 18.44 11.38
C GLU A 208 -1.30 17.56 12.30
N ILE A 209 -0.92 16.29 12.49
CA ILE A 209 -1.58 15.39 13.46
C ILE A 209 -1.36 15.90 14.90
N GLU A 210 -0.16 16.32 15.25
CA GLU A 210 0.14 16.88 16.57
C GLU A 210 -0.70 18.11 16.87
N LYS A 211 -0.72 19.05 15.92
CA LYS A 211 -1.49 20.29 16.02
C LYS A 211 -2.99 20.03 16.17
N SER A 212 -3.52 19.03 15.43
CA SER A 212 -4.94 18.71 15.50
C SER A 212 -5.38 18.18 16.87
N LYS A 213 -4.48 17.61 17.67
CA LYS A 213 -4.79 17.14 19.03
C LYS A 213 -5.09 18.25 20.03
N SER A 214 -4.60 19.45 19.77
CA SER A 214 -4.87 20.65 20.60
C SER A 214 -6.03 21.50 20.07
N MET A 215 -6.61 21.13 18.91
CA MET A 215 -7.71 21.88 18.30
C MET A 215 -9.06 21.42 18.83
N SER A 216 -9.99 22.36 19.00
CA SER A 216 -11.39 22.07 19.26
C SER A 216 -12.05 21.39 18.04
N LYS A 217 -13.16 20.69 18.26
CA LYS A 217 -13.94 20.06 17.18
C LYS A 217 -14.35 21.07 16.10
N SER A 218 -14.76 22.27 16.49
CA SER A 218 -15.15 23.35 15.56
C SER A 218 -13.98 23.84 14.71
N GLU A 219 -12.76 23.92 15.25
CA GLU A 219 -11.57 24.29 14.48
C GLU A 219 -11.18 23.21 13.48
N ILE A 220 -11.29 21.94 13.86
CA ILE A 220 -11.04 20.80 12.96
C ILE A 220 -12.03 20.78 11.79
N GLU A 221 -13.33 20.99 12.07
CA GLU A 221 -14.38 20.99 11.04
C GLU A 221 -14.24 22.15 10.04
N LYS A 222 -13.67 23.27 10.45
CA LYS A 222 -13.39 24.42 9.58
C LYS A 222 -12.14 24.28 8.73
N LYS A 223 -11.26 23.32 9.06
CA LYS A 223 -9.99 23.15 8.37
C LYS A 223 -10.20 22.32 7.10
N VAL A 224 -9.96 22.96 5.96
CA VAL A 224 -10.04 22.31 4.65
C VAL A 224 -8.65 21.88 4.23
N TYR A 225 -8.49 20.59 3.96
CA TYR A 225 -7.27 20.03 3.37
C TYR A 225 -7.51 19.75 1.89
N THR A 226 -6.65 20.27 1.03
CA THR A 226 -6.66 19.99 -0.41
C THR A 226 -5.60 18.94 -0.77
N GLU A 227 -5.79 18.27 -1.90
CA GLU A 227 -4.89 17.19 -2.35
C GLU A 227 -3.44 17.64 -2.55
N ASP A 228 -3.23 18.91 -2.89
CA ASP A 228 -1.89 19.47 -3.14
C ASP A 228 -1.24 20.09 -1.90
N MET A 229 -1.92 20.09 -0.75
CA MET A 229 -1.33 20.63 0.48
C MET A 229 -0.20 19.74 0.99
N ALA A 230 0.92 20.37 1.33
CA ALA A 230 2.05 19.70 1.96
C ALA A 230 1.65 19.02 3.28
N GLY A 231 2.17 17.81 3.48
CA GLY A 231 1.88 17.03 4.69
C GLY A 231 0.48 16.44 4.77
N THR A 232 -0.24 16.33 3.66
CA THR A 232 -1.44 15.50 3.56
C THR A 232 -1.08 14.04 3.21
N PRO A 233 -1.99 13.06 3.41
CA PRO A 233 -1.74 11.69 2.96
C PRO A 233 -1.36 11.60 1.49
N ASN A 234 -2.05 12.36 0.63
CA ASN A 234 -1.78 12.37 -0.82
C ASN A 234 -0.40 12.94 -1.14
N ASP A 235 0.05 13.99 -0.45
CA ASP A 235 1.39 14.56 -0.63
C ASP A 235 2.48 13.55 -0.22
N VAL A 236 2.33 12.89 0.93
CA VAL A 236 3.27 11.85 1.39
C VAL A 236 3.36 10.71 0.38
N ILE A 237 2.21 10.19 -0.10
CA ILE A 237 2.17 9.10 -1.09
C ILE A 237 2.80 9.55 -2.42
N LYS A 238 2.49 10.77 -2.89
CA LYS A 238 3.05 11.32 -4.13
C LYS A 238 4.59 11.44 -4.06
N LYS A 239 5.12 11.91 -2.92
CA LYS A 239 6.56 12.02 -2.69
C LYS A 239 7.23 10.65 -2.57
N TYR A 240 6.58 9.70 -1.88
CA TYR A 240 7.03 8.32 -1.78
C TYR A 240 7.14 7.65 -3.17
N ASN A 241 6.10 7.77 -3.99
CA ASN A 241 6.11 7.18 -5.33
C ASN A 241 7.24 7.73 -6.22
N LYS A 242 7.55 9.03 -6.12
CA LYS A 242 8.71 9.61 -6.82
C LYS A 242 10.02 9.03 -6.30
N LEU A 243 10.17 8.95 -4.97
CA LEU A 243 11.35 8.38 -4.33
C LEU A 243 11.58 6.92 -4.75
N VAL A 244 10.52 6.11 -4.83
CA VAL A 244 10.58 4.72 -5.32
C VAL A 244 11.01 4.64 -6.78
N ASN A 245 10.52 5.54 -7.63
CA ASN A 245 10.95 5.59 -9.03
C ASN A 245 12.45 5.90 -9.15
N ASP A 246 12.96 6.86 -8.37
CA ASP A 246 14.38 7.20 -8.37
C ASP A 246 15.24 6.09 -7.76
N TYR A 247 14.72 5.39 -6.73
CA TYR A 247 15.34 4.17 -6.21
C TYR A 247 15.49 3.10 -7.30
N ASN A 248 14.41 2.81 -8.02
CA ASN A 248 14.44 1.82 -9.10
C ASN A 248 15.44 2.18 -10.20
N ASN A 249 15.55 3.49 -10.53
CA ASN A 249 16.54 3.98 -11.50
C ASN A 249 17.97 3.86 -11.00
N LEU A 250 18.20 3.96 -9.69
CA LEU A 250 19.53 3.78 -9.09
C LEU A 250 19.95 2.30 -9.03
N MET A 251 18.99 1.38 -8.86
CA MET A 251 19.27 -0.04 -8.69
C MET A 251 19.43 -0.80 -10.01
N ASN A 252 18.97 -0.21 -11.14
CA ASN A 252 19.14 -0.71 -12.50
C ASN A 252 20.39 -0.13 -13.15
#